data_dbaf3e1043f37f52012ce2bb23c104fc
#
_entry.id   dbaf3e1043f37f52012ce2bb23c104fc
#
_cell.length_a   1.000
_cell.length_b   1.000
_cell.length_c   1.000
_cell.angle_alpha   90.00
_cell.angle_beta   90.00
_cell.angle_gamma   90.00
#
_symmetry.space_group_name_H-M   'P 1'
#
loop_
_entity.id
_entity.type
_entity.pdbx_description
1 polymer ?
#
loop_
_entity_poly.entity_id
_entity_poly.type
_entity_poly.pdbx_seq_one_letter_code
_entity_poly.pdbx_strand_id
1 'polypeptide(L)'
;MIVLTETTDNLQIVLGGAVTTNQLPCVACWRDITTTAYTPGRTVVNTNSTSDVNAVPAPGASTQRVVDFLSVYNADTVNATVTVKLDANGTEYVLYRATLVTGGRLEYSNEAGWTVSNPADVQSLNDYHSGYSDYAAIANPDPPSAGVLRTYARSIAGRMVPKWMPPSGVDTPVQAALWGNNVVLYLPNTGTTAGLNLGCPWAVTTTVAHPAPTAGIWNQVKRTTSTNVVTTQNQTLGVSAIVSTAAQFWRGNSAGLGGFFFFARFAIETLTAASPNATRLFVGLQSGTTSILASDTIPAISCIGLWHDTTDGAGVINLLTKDGTTSTKNALTGAPTTPYQTGQAYDFYLFAKPNDSVIYYRLDNFNTGATLVDSSVSTTLPANTTFMGPVVGMSNGTANTTAATVGIGVNRVYVETDR
;
A
#
# COMPACT_ATOMS: atom_id res chain seq x y z
N MET A 1 -17.28 37.15 -14.75
CA MET A 1 -18.38 38.08 -14.44
C MET A 1 -19.59 37.69 -15.28
N ILE A 2 -20.76 37.50 -14.66
CA ILE A 2 -22.05 37.25 -15.35
C ILE A 2 -22.90 38.54 -15.26
N VAL A 3 -23.41 38.99 -16.40
CA VAL A 3 -24.24 40.22 -16.50
C VAL A 3 -25.50 39.88 -17.28
N LEU A 4 -26.66 40.21 -16.72
CA LEU A 4 -27.96 40.14 -17.35
C LEU A 4 -28.32 41.55 -17.83
N THR A 5 -28.64 41.70 -19.10
CA THR A 5 -28.86 43.01 -19.73
C THR A 5 -30.30 43.25 -20.22
N GLU A 6 -31.00 42.15 -20.51
CA GLU A 6 -32.36 42.25 -21.04
C GLU A 6 -33.40 41.94 -19.96
N THR A 7 -34.56 42.52 -20.06
CA THR A 7 -35.69 42.28 -19.12
C THR A 7 -36.23 40.84 -19.16
N THR A 8 -35.73 40.03 -20.07
CA THR A 8 -36.06 38.61 -20.24
C THR A 8 -34.91 37.68 -19.82
N ASP A 9 -33.71 38.24 -19.56
CA ASP A 9 -32.54 37.43 -19.14
C ASP A 9 -32.70 37.01 -17.69
N ASN A 10 -32.56 35.71 -17.42
CA ASN A 10 -32.51 35.20 -16.04
C ASN A 10 -31.49 34.07 -15.90
N LEU A 11 -31.03 33.84 -14.68
CA LEU A 11 -30.13 32.73 -14.37
C LEU A 11 -30.94 31.61 -13.71
N GLN A 12 -30.91 30.44 -14.31
CA GLN A 12 -31.65 29.27 -13.87
C GLN A 12 -30.76 28.19 -13.37
N ILE A 13 -31.29 27.38 -12.44
CA ILE A 13 -30.70 26.14 -11.95
C ILE A 13 -31.66 25.00 -12.19
N VAL A 14 -31.11 23.83 -12.57
CA VAL A 14 -31.86 22.59 -12.76
C VAL A 14 -31.02 21.39 -12.37
N LEU A 15 -31.66 20.31 -11.89
CA LEU A 15 -30.99 19.07 -11.61
C LEU A 15 -31.08 18.11 -12.79
N GLY A 16 -30.07 17.26 -12.96
CA GLY A 16 -30.02 16.21 -13.97
C GLY A 16 -30.96 15.04 -13.69
N GLY A 17 -31.59 14.97 -12.50
CA GLY A 17 -32.54 13.95 -12.08
C GLY A 17 -33.36 14.42 -10.87
N ALA A 18 -34.38 13.63 -10.49
CA ALA A 18 -35.17 13.90 -9.30
C ALA A 18 -34.32 13.71 -8.04
N VAL A 19 -34.58 14.52 -7.02
CA VAL A 19 -33.98 14.36 -5.69
C VAL A 19 -34.56 13.10 -4.98
N THR A 20 -33.78 12.53 -4.09
CA THR A 20 -34.21 11.39 -3.28
C THR A 20 -34.94 11.84 -2.02
N THR A 21 -34.44 12.87 -1.35
CA THR A 21 -34.97 13.32 -0.06
C THR A 21 -35.17 14.83 -0.01
N ASN A 22 -34.16 15.61 -0.40
CA ASN A 22 -34.18 17.04 -0.22
C ASN A 22 -33.81 17.80 -1.51
N GLN A 23 -34.55 18.87 -1.81
CA GLN A 23 -34.16 19.84 -2.82
C GLN A 23 -32.91 20.61 -2.36
N LEU A 24 -32.11 21.05 -3.31
CA LEU A 24 -30.87 21.76 -3.06
C LEU A 24 -31.12 23.26 -2.85
N PRO A 25 -30.81 23.82 -1.69
CA PRO A 25 -30.91 25.26 -1.47
C PRO A 25 -29.89 26.03 -2.33
N CYS A 26 -30.34 27.10 -2.92
CA CYS A 26 -29.56 28.03 -3.69
C CYS A 26 -29.69 29.45 -3.14
N VAL A 27 -28.56 30.11 -2.98
CA VAL A 27 -28.47 31.54 -2.62
C VAL A 27 -27.74 32.26 -3.73
N ALA A 28 -28.33 33.33 -4.25
CA ALA A 28 -27.67 34.20 -5.20
C ALA A 28 -27.73 35.67 -4.75
N CYS A 29 -26.63 36.38 -4.95
CA CYS A 29 -26.51 37.81 -4.68
C CYS A 29 -26.12 38.51 -5.96
N TRP A 30 -26.71 39.66 -6.20
CA TRP A 30 -26.43 40.52 -7.38
C TRP A 30 -26.54 41.98 -7.04
N ARG A 31 -26.17 42.80 -7.97
CA ARG A 31 -26.37 44.25 -7.94
C ARG A 31 -26.96 44.73 -9.23
N ASP A 32 -27.94 45.62 -9.12
CA ASP A 32 -28.50 46.35 -10.23
C ASP A 32 -27.74 47.66 -10.41
N ILE A 33 -27.35 47.95 -11.64
CA ILE A 33 -26.63 49.14 -12.03
C ILE A 33 -27.46 49.88 -13.07
N THR A 34 -27.80 51.12 -12.76
CA THR A 34 -28.39 52.08 -13.71
C THR A 34 -27.44 53.25 -13.88
N THR A 35 -27.79 54.23 -14.70
CA THR A 35 -26.99 55.45 -14.87
C THR A 35 -26.85 56.32 -13.61
N THR A 36 -27.72 56.09 -12.63
CA THR A 36 -27.79 56.92 -11.41
C THR A 36 -27.81 56.15 -10.08
N ALA A 37 -27.99 54.84 -10.11
CA ALA A 37 -28.19 54.04 -8.91
C ALA A 37 -27.44 52.72 -8.96
N TYR A 38 -27.04 52.27 -7.77
CA TYR A 38 -26.53 50.93 -7.46
C TYR A 38 -27.43 50.32 -6.40
N THR A 39 -28.05 49.18 -6.71
CA THR A 39 -28.99 48.55 -5.77
C THR A 39 -28.63 47.06 -5.60
N PRO A 40 -28.18 46.60 -4.41
CA PRO A 40 -27.94 45.19 -4.16
C PRO A 40 -29.25 44.40 -4.01
N GLY A 41 -29.21 43.14 -4.43
CA GLY A 41 -30.33 42.21 -4.30
C GLY A 41 -29.85 40.77 -3.97
N ARG A 42 -30.78 39.95 -3.56
CA ARG A 42 -30.54 38.51 -3.31
C ARG A 42 -31.78 37.69 -3.62
N THR A 43 -31.54 36.40 -3.94
CA THR A 43 -32.57 35.37 -4.00
C THR A 43 -32.17 34.20 -3.13
N VAL A 44 -33.14 33.57 -2.49
CA VAL A 44 -33.00 32.30 -1.79
C VAL A 44 -34.09 31.37 -2.32
N VAL A 45 -33.69 30.33 -3.03
CA VAL A 45 -34.61 29.35 -3.64
C VAL A 45 -34.12 27.94 -3.42
N ASN A 46 -34.97 26.95 -3.64
CA ASN A 46 -34.60 25.57 -3.73
C ASN A 46 -34.71 25.07 -5.16
N THR A 47 -33.90 24.10 -5.57
CA THR A 47 -34.12 23.39 -6.84
C THR A 47 -35.51 22.74 -6.86
N ASN A 48 -36.01 22.41 -8.05
CA ASN A 48 -37.25 21.67 -8.23
C ASN A 48 -37.00 20.47 -9.15
N SER A 49 -36.12 19.56 -8.69
CA SER A 49 -35.72 18.38 -9.46
C SER A 49 -35.32 18.77 -10.91
N THR A 50 -35.93 18.19 -11.90
CA THR A 50 -35.63 18.44 -13.33
C THR A 50 -36.36 19.67 -13.91
N SER A 51 -37.03 20.47 -13.10
CA SER A 51 -37.65 21.71 -13.52
C SER A 51 -36.73 22.90 -13.26
N ASP A 52 -36.69 23.84 -14.20
CA ASP A 52 -35.90 25.06 -14.06
C ASP A 52 -36.42 25.96 -12.95
N VAL A 53 -35.49 26.51 -12.18
CA VAL A 53 -35.78 27.44 -11.09
C VAL A 53 -34.94 28.70 -11.29
N ASN A 54 -35.58 29.89 -11.31
CA ASN A 54 -34.88 31.15 -11.42
C ASN A 54 -34.07 31.47 -10.16
N ALA A 55 -32.77 31.28 -10.24
CA ALA A 55 -31.82 31.62 -9.17
C ALA A 55 -31.55 33.13 -9.14
N VAL A 56 -31.48 33.78 -10.31
CA VAL A 56 -31.39 35.23 -10.42
C VAL A 56 -32.48 35.70 -11.42
N PRO A 57 -33.45 36.47 -10.95
CA PRO A 57 -34.52 37.00 -11.84
C PRO A 57 -33.96 38.02 -12.84
N ALA A 58 -34.75 38.31 -13.89
CA ALA A 58 -34.40 39.29 -14.88
C ALA A 58 -34.28 40.72 -14.30
N PRO A 59 -33.37 41.55 -14.85
CA PRO A 59 -33.29 42.95 -14.45
C PRO A 59 -34.51 43.74 -14.90
N GLY A 60 -34.71 44.89 -14.28
CA GLY A 60 -35.71 45.89 -14.76
C GLY A 60 -35.28 46.57 -16.04
N ALA A 61 -36.23 47.30 -16.70
CA ALA A 61 -35.92 48.10 -17.88
C ALA A 61 -34.80 49.13 -17.59
N SER A 62 -33.87 49.30 -18.51
CA SER A 62 -32.72 50.20 -18.40
C SER A 62 -31.78 49.91 -17.22
N THR A 63 -31.73 48.64 -16.81
CA THR A 63 -30.91 48.15 -15.70
C THR A 63 -30.01 47.02 -16.18
N GLN A 64 -28.75 47.02 -15.75
CA GLN A 64 -27.85 45.87 -15.86
C GLN A 64 -27.74 45.18 -14.48
N ARG A 65 -27.94 43.88 -14.47
CA ARG A 65 -27.79 43.08 -13.25
C ARG A 65 -26.49 42.28 -13.30
N VAL A 66 -25.61 42.58 -12.39
CA VAL A 66 -24.34 41.87 -12.22
C VAL A 66 -24.50 40.82 -11.13
N VAL A 67 -24.24 39.55 -11.45
CA VAL A 67 -24.27 38.46 -10.48
C VAL A 67 -22.93 38.43 -9.77
N ASP A 68 -22.93 38.68 -8.47
CA ASP A 68 -21.72 38.71 -7.64
C ASP A 68 -21.40 37.34 -7.04
N PHE A 69 -22.45 36.62 -6.64
CA PHE A 69 -22.31 35.34 -5.94
C PHE A 69 -23.51 34.42 -6.24
N LEU A 70 -23.21 33.12 -6.38
CA LEU A 70 -24.23 32.07 -6.40
C LEU A 70 -23.68 30.86 -5.68
N SER A 71 -24.46 30.24 -4.81
CA SER A 71 -24.09 29.01 -4.10
C SER A 71 -25.24 28.03 -4.13
N VAL A 72 -24.98 26.79 -4.54
CA VAL A 72 -25.92 25.66 -4.50
C VAL A 72 -25.31 24.57 -3.61
N TYR A 73 -26.03 24.18 -2.56
CA TYR A 73 -25.59 23.16 -1.62
C TYR A 73 -26.37 21.86 -1.82
N ASN A 74 -25.67 20.72 -1.94
CA ASN A 74 -26.33 19.44 -2.03
C ASN A 74 -26.77 18.96 -0.64
N ALA A 75 -28.03 19.25 -0.30
CA ALA A 75 -28.70 18.78 0.92
C ALA A 75 -29.36 17.39 0.76
N ASP A 76 -29.29 16.80 -0.43
CA ASP A 76 -29.84 15.47 -0.68
C ASP A 76 -28.92 14.37 -0.14
N THR A 77 -29.47 13.18 0.06
CA THR A 77 -28.77 11.99 0.58
C THR A 77 -27.96 11.26 -0.50
N VAL A 78 -28.06 11.70 -1.76
CA VAL A 78 -27.34 11.14 -2.91
C VAL A 78 -26.64 12.23 -3.72
N ASN A 79 -25.76 11.82 -4.62
CA ASN A 79 -25.12 12.76 -5.55
C ASN A 79 -26.16 13.41 -6.47
N ALA A 80 -26.04 14.72 -6.66
CA ALA A 80 -26.92 15.51 -7.52
C ALA A 80 -26.13 16.25 -8.60
N THR A 81 -26.53 16.13 -9.85
CA THR A 81 -25.93 16.91 -10.95
C THR A 81 -26.68 18.21 -11.09
N VAL A 82 -26.00 19.33 -10.86
CA VAL A 82 -26.54 20.69 -10.98
C VAL A 82 -26.09 21.29 -12.32
N THR A 83 -27.01 21.88 -13.06
CA THR A 83 -26.72 22.68 -14.25
C THR A 83 -27.18 24.12 -13.99
N VAL A 84 -26.31 25.08 -14.23
CA VAL A 84 -26.61 26.51 -14.19
C VAL A 84 -26.70 27.00 -15.64
N LYS A 85 -27.81 27.68 -15.97
CA LYS A 85 -28.10 28.15 -17.32
C LYS A 85 -28.40 29.65 -17.31
N LEU A 86 -28.01 30.34 -18.39
CA LEU A 86 -28.57 31.62 -18.74
C LEU A 86 -29.76 31.38 -19.69
N ASP A 87 -30.90 31.79 -19.29
CA ASP A 87 -32.06 31.90 -20.20
C ASP A 87 -32.08 33.33 -20.77
N ALA A 88 -31.81 33.45 -22.05
CA ALA A 88 -31.84 34.68 -22.79
C ALA A 88 -33.08 34.69 -23.71
N ASN A 89 -34.18 35.21 -23.19
CA ASN A 89 -35.47 35.30 -23.91
C ASN A 89 -35.95 33.95 -24.48
N GLY A 90 -35.91 32.91 -23.63
CA GLY A 90 -36.32 31.53 -23.97
C GLY A 90 -35.27 30.70 -24.68
N THR A 91 -34.09 31.26 -24.93
CA THR A 91 -32.92 30.47 -25.40
C THR A 91 -31.98 30.22 -24.26
N GLU A 92 -31.73 28.92 -23.95
CA GLU A 92 -30.93 28.52 -22.82
C GLU A 92 -29.46 28.25 -23.19
N TYR A 93 -28.56 28.79 -22.40
CA TYR A 93 -27.11 28.59 -22.52
C TYR A 93 -26.56 28.00 -21.22
N VAL A 94 -25.98 26.82 -21.29
CA VAL A 94 -25.34 26.20 -20.12
C VAL A 94 -24.07 26.99 -19.78
N LEU A 95 -24.02 27.57 -18.60
CA LEU A 95 -22.84 28.26 -18.06
C LEU A 95 -21.93 27.34 -17.31
N TYR A 96 -22.52 26.42 -16.53
CA TYR A 96 -21.75 25.45 -15.76
C TYR A 96 -22.58 24.20 -15.43
N ARG A 97 -21.90 23.07 -15.31
CA ARG A 97 -22.51 21.81 -14.89
C ARG A 97 -21.54 21.03 -13.98
N ALA A 98 -22.02 20.55 -12.84
CA ALA A 98 -21.24 19.74 -11.92
C ALA A 98 -22.11 18.70 -11.21
N THR A 99 -21.50 17.59 -10.84
CA THR A 99 -22.10 16.62 -9.91
C THR A 99 -21.56 16.88 -8.52
N LEU A 100 -22.46 17.19 -7.60
CA LEU A 100 -22.16 17.46 -6.21
C LEU A 100 -22.43 16.17 -5.39
N VAL A 101 -21.47 15.73 -4.63
CA VAL A 101 -21.70 14.70 -3.61
C VAL A 101 -22.58 15.24 -2.50
N THR A 102 -23.19 14.38 -1.69
CA THR A 102 -23.95 14.79 -0.49
C THR A 102 -23.10 15.73 0.37
N GLY A 103 -23.62 16.90 0.72
CA GLY A 103 -22.89 17.93 1.46
C GLY A 103 -21.94 18.77 0.61
N GLY A 104 -21.78 18.47 -0.67
CA GLY A 104 -20.97 19.24 -1.61
C GLY A 104 -21.65 20.56 -2.00
N ARG A 105 -20.87 21.50 -2.52
CA ARG A 105 -21.32 22.84 -2.87
C ARG A 105 -20.74 23.27 -4.22
N LEU A 106 -21.59 23.88 -5.05
CA LEU A 106 -21.19 24.64 -6.24
C LEU A 106 -21.26 26.11 -5.88
N GLU A 107 -20.21 26.87 -6.15
CA GLU A 107 -20.17 28.31 -5.93
C GLU A 107 -19.66 29.03 -7.16
N TYR A 108 -20.18 30.25 -7.36
CA TYR A 108 -19.70 31.22 -8.31
C TYR A 108 -19.41 32.54 -7.60
N SER A 109 -18.26 33.13 -7.89
CA SER A 109 -17.96 34.50 -7.52
C SER A 109 -17.29 35.22 -8.69
N ASN A 110 -17.38 36.55 -8.72
CA ASN A 110 -16.75 37.37 -9.77
C ASN A 110 -15.22 37.24 -9.79
N GLU A 111 -14.61 36.93 -8.66
CA GLU A 111 -13.15 36.81 -8.52
C GLU A 111 -12.65 35.43 -8.88
N ALA A 112 -13.25 34.36 -8.29
CA ALA A 112 -12.78 33.00 -8.44
C ALA A 112 -13.43 32.24 -9.61
N GLY A 113 -14.52 32.74 -10.18
CA GLY A 113 -15.32 32.01 -11.16
C GLY A 113 -16.12 30.87 -10.50
N TRP A 114 -16.25 29.74 -11.20
CA TRP A 114 -16.95 28.56 -10.69
C TRP A 114 -16.02 27.69 -9.89
N THR A 115 -16.47 27.27 -8.73
CA THR A 115 -15.77 26.31 -7.84
C THR A 115 -16.73 25.24 -7.35
N VAL A 116 -16.23 24.02 -7.19
CA VAL A 116 -16.95 22.91 -6.58
C VAL A 116 -16.16 22.47 -5.36
N SER A 117 -16.80 22.48 -4.20
CA SER A 117 -16.21 21.96 -2.96
C SER A 117 -16.98 20.75 -2.46
N ASN A 118 -16.29 19.69 -2.12
CA ASN A 118 -16.86 18.50 -1.52
C ASN A 118 -16.50 18.45 -0.03
N PRO A 119 -17.32 17.84 0.83
CA PRO A 119 -17.03 17.74 2.26
C PRO A 119 -15.67 17.08 2.56
N ALA A 120 -15.18 16.23 1.63
CA ALA A 120 -13.86 15.60 1.72
C ALA A 120 -12.72 16.50 1.23
N ASP A 121 -13.01 17.58 0.49
CA ASP A 121 -11.99 18.46 -0.12
C ASP A 121 -11.63 19.66 0.76
N VAL A 122 -12.27 19.80 1.93
CA VAL A 122 -11.95 20.86 2.89
C VAL A 122 -10.71 20.48 3.69
N GLN A 123 -9.63 20.14 2.97
CA GLN A 123 -8.29 20.27 3.54
C GLN A 123 -7.76 21.66 3.15
N SER A 124 -8.06 22.64 3.99
CA SER A 124 -7.44 23.95 3.87
C SER A 124 -5.92 23.76 4.00
N LEU A 125 -5.17 24.33 3.04
CA LEU A 125 -3.69 24.33 3.06
C LEU A 125 -3.09 25.00 4.33
N ASN A 126 -3.93 25.48 5.24
CA ASN A 126 -3.58 26.11 6.52
C ASN A 126 -4.24 25.44 7.73
N ASP A 127 -4.72 24.20 7.57
CA ASP A 127 -5.31 23.51 8.72
C ASP A 127 -4.21 23.04 9.66
N TYR A 128 -4.10 23.72 10.80
CA TYR A 128 -3.42 23.19 11.96
C TYR A 128 -4.20 21.97 12.44
N HIS A 129 -3.78 20.79 12.02
CA HIS A 129 -4.35 19.55 12.52
C HIS A 129 -4.06 19.42 14.02
N SER A 130 -5.02 19.76 14.84
CA SER A 130 -4.97 19.50 16.30
C SER A 130 -5.28 18.03 16.63
N GLY A 131 -5.19 17.11 15.67
CA GLY A 131 -5.56 15.71 15.80
C GLY A 131 -4.73 14.81 14.89
N TYR A 132 -5.40 13.91 14.17
CA TYR A 132 -4.80 12.94 13.25
C TYR A 132 -5.41 13.07 11.84
N SER A 133 -4.66 12.57 10.85
CA SER A 133 -5.15 12.40 9.47
C SER A 133 -5.22 10.93 9.13
N ASP A 134 -6.36 10.47 8.66
CA ASP A 134 -6.54 9.10 8.20
C ASP A 134 -6.24 9.00 6.70
N TYR A 135 -5.43 8.04 6.32
CA TYR A 135 -5.10 7.72 4.93
C TYR A 135 -5.65 6.35 4.56
N ALA A 136 -6.56 6.29 3.60
CA ALA A 136 -6.96 5.02 3.01
C ALA A 136 -5.82 4.41 2.20
N ALA A 137 -5.71 3.07 2.17
CA ALA A 137 -4.73 2.40 1.34
C ALA A 137 -5.05 2.62 -0.15
N ILE A 138 -4.04 3.03 -0.91
CA ILE A 138 -4.12 3.19 -2.36
C ILE A 138 -2.99 2.40 -3.05
N ALA A 139 -3.11 2.19 -4.37
CA ALA A 139 -1.99 1.75 -5.19
C ALA A 139 -0.88 2.82 -5.17
N ASN A 140 0.31 2.47 -5.68
CA ASN A 140 1.37 3.48 -5.81
C ASN A 140 0.86 4.63 -6.68
N PRO A 141 0.83 5.86 -6.16
CA PRO A 141 0.46 7.02 -6.96
C PRO A 141 1.57 7.37 -7.96
N ASP A 142 1.20 8.10 -9.00
CA ASP A 142 2.21 8.68 -9.89
C ASP A 142 3.15 9.63 -9.11
N PRO A 143 4.41 9.78 -9.55
CA PRO A 143 5.32 10.76 -8.98
C PRO A 143 4.73 12.17 -9.02
N PRO A 144 4.85 12.95 -7.95
CA PRO A 144 4.41 14.34 -7.95
C PRO A 144 5.34 15.22 -8.81
N SER A 145 4.89 16.43 -9.11
CA SER A 145 5.70 17.44 -9.81
C SER A 145 6.96 17.80 -9.01
N ALA A 146 7.95 18.39 -9.68
CA ALA A 146 9.18 18.86 -9.05
C ALA A 146 8.88 19.80 -7.88
N GLY A 147 9.58 19.61 -6.75
CA GLY A 147 9.40 20.39 -5.54
C GLY A 147 8.25 19.94 -4.63
N VAL A 148 7.50 18.90 -4.99
CA VAL A 148 6.37 18.37 -4.20
C VAL A 148 6.71 17.01 -3.63
N LEU A 149 6.33 16.75 -2.38
CA LEU A 149 6.37 15.43 -1.73
C LEU A 149 4.94 14.94 -1.50
N ARG A 150 4.62 13.73 -1.95
CA ARG A 150 3.31 13.10 -1.76
C ARG A 150 3.39 12.08 -0.63
N THR A 151 2.49 12.19 0.35
CA THR A 151 2.32 11.20 1.43
C THR A 151 1.09 10.34 1.13
N TYR A 152 1.18 9.04 1.36
CA TYR A 152 0.07 8.11 1.15
C TYR A 152 0.23 6.86 2.02
N ALA A 153 -0.82 6.05 2.12
CA ALA A 153 -0.78 4.75 2.78
C ALA A 153 -0.93 3.62 1.76
N ARG A 154 -0.24 2.52 1.99
CA ARG A 154 -0.35 1.29 1.20
C ARG A 154 -0.57 0.10 2.11
N SER A 155 -1.47 -0.81 1.72
CA SER A 155 -1.56 -2.12 2.37
C SER A 155 -0.52 -3.07 1.78
N ILE A 156 0.30 -3.68 2.63
CA ILE A 156 1.29 -4.70 2.27
C ILE A 156 1.07 -5.89 3.18
N ALA A 157 0.66 -7.03 2.64
CA ALA A 157 0.28 -8.20 3.42
C ALA A 157 -0.68 -7.83 4.57
N GLY A 158 -1.72 -7.03 4.29
CA GLY A 158 -2.70 -6.57 5.28
C GLY A 158 -2.23 -5.51 6.27
N ARG A 159 -0.93 -5.19 6.33
CA ARG A 159 -0.41 -4.10 7.17
C ARG A 159 -0.49 -2.77 6.44
N MET A 160 -1.02 -1.75 7.11
CA MET A 160 -0.99 -0.37 6.62
C MET A 160 0.38 0.24 6.84
N VAL A 161 1.04 0.63 5.74
CA VAL A 161 2.38 1.23 5.76
C VAL A 161 2.30 2.65 5.21
N PRO A 162 2.66 3.69 5.99
CA PRO A 162 2.79 5.04 5.49
C PRO A 162 4.01 5.16 4.56
N LYS A 163 3.86 5.87 3.47
CA LYS A 163 4.91 6.04 2.44
C LYS A 163 4.98 7.47 1.95
N TRP A 164 6.16 7.85 1.44
CA TRP A 164 6.41 9.11 0.77
C TRP A 164 6.83 8.86 -0.68
N MET A 165 6.23 9.61 -1.61
CA MET A 165 6.57 9.58 -3.02
C MET A 165 7.20 10.92 -3.42
N PRO A 166 8.51 10.98 -3.65
CA PRO A 166 9.18 12.15 -4.20
C PRO A 166 9.01 12.22 -5.72
N PRO A 167 9.40 13.34 -6.37
CA PRO A 167 9.38 13.49 -7.83
C PRO A 167 10.20 12.45 -8.59
N SER A 168 11.21 11.85 -7.96
CA SER A 168 12.00 10.76 -8.56
C SER A 168 11.24 9.46 -8.78
N GLY A 169 10.05 9.31 -8.19
CA GLY A 169 9.25 8.07 -8.26
C GLY A 169 9.74 6.95 -7.33
N VAL A 170 10.82 7.17 -6.58
CA VAL A 170 11.35 6.19 -5.62
C VAL A 170 10.64 6.38 -4.29
N ASP A 171 9.58 5.63 -4.06
CA ASP A 171 8.82 5.69 -2.82
C ASP A 171 9.58 5.08 -1.63
N THR A 172 9.47 5.72 -0.49
CA THR A 172 10.08 5.27 0.77
C THR A 172 9.03 5.08 1.85
N PRO A 173 9.05 3.98 2.61
CA PRO A 173 8.19 3.84 3.76
C PRO A 173 8.67 4.76 4.90
N VAL A 174 7.73 5.34 5.61
CA VAL A 174 8.00 6.01 6.88
C VAL A 174 8.07 4.94 7.96
N GLN A 175 9.23 4.75 8.55
CA GLN A 175 9.40 3.75 9.60
C GLN A 175 9.36 4.41 10.97
N ALA A 176 8.46 3.92 11.80
CA ALA A 176 8.32 4.34 13.19
C ALA A 176 9.05 3.39 14.16
N ALA A 177 10.24 2.89 13.80
CA ALA A 177 11.01 1.94 14.60
C ALA A 177 11.51 2.50 15.97
N LEU A 178 11.07 3.71 16.37
CA LEU A 178 11.63 4.42 17.52
C LEU A 178 10.80 4.32 18.81
N TRP A 179 9.64 3.66 18.79
CA TRP A 179 8.66 3.81 19.89
C TRP A 179 8.29 2.52 20.60
N GLY A 180 9.27 1.66 20.83
CA GLY A 180 9.09 0.48 21.67
C GLY A 180 8.96 -0.84 20.91
N ASN A 181 9.00 -0.83 19.57
CA ASN A 181 9.02 -2.05 18.79
C ASN A 181 10.40 -2.72 18.84
N ASN A 182 10.44 -4.03 19.00
CA ASN A 182 11.67 -4.77 18.74
C ASN A 182 11.90 -4.79 17.23
N VAL A 183 13.09 -4.37 16.82
CA VAL A 183 13.48 -4.31 15.41
C VAL A 183 14.73 -5.14 15.18
N VAL A 184 14.69 -5.98 14.17
CA VAL A 184 15.85 -6.71 13.66
C VAL A 184 16.04 -6.37 12.20
N LEU A 185 17.23 -5.89 11.85
CA LEU A 185 17.58 -5.55 10.48
C LEU A 185 18.90 -6.21 10.12
N TYR A 186 18.91 -6.91 8.99
CA TYR A 186 20.09 -7.40 8.32
C TYR A 186 20.31 -6.62 7.01
N LEU A 187 21.52 -6.09 6.83
CA LEU A 187 21.99 -5.49 5.58
C LEU A 187 23.38 -6.04 5.25
N PRO A 188 23.70 -6.33 3.96
CA PRO A 188 25.02 -6.79 3.54
C PRO A 188 26.11 -5.77 3.87
N ASN A 189 27.21 -6.24 4.45
CA ASN A 189 28.39 -5.40 4.74
C ASN A 189 29.46 -5.54 3.64
N THR A 190 30.56 -4.84 3.78
CA THR A 190 31.70 -4.80 2.82
C THR A 190 32.74 -5.90 3.02
N GLY A 191 32.59 -6.78 4.04
CA GLY A 191 33.56 -7.81 4.40
C GLY A 191 32.98 -9.21 4.46
N THR A 192 33.85 -10.20 4.73
CA THR A 192 33.48 -11.61 4.91
C THR A 192 32.75 -11.91 6.20
N THR A 193 32.61 -10.94 7.08
CA THR A 193 31.95 -11.05 8.39
C THR A 193 30.66 -10.25 8.42
N ALA A 194 29.69 -10.81 9.09
CA ALA A 194 28.36 -10.32 9.43
C ALA A 194 28.00 -8.89 8.98
N GLY A 195 26.89 -8.73 8.29
CA GLY A 195 26.31 -7.45 7.88
C GLY A 195 26.07 -6.48 9.05
N LEU A 196 25.59 -5.28 8.75
CA LEU A 196 25.12 -4.38 9.78
C LEU A 196 23.96 -5.04 10.51
N ASN A 197 24.20 -5.37 11.77
CA ASN A 197 23.27 -6.11 12.61
C ASN A 197 22.65 -5.14 13.61
N LEU A 198 21.37 -4.85 13.43
CA LEU A 198 20.56 -4.22 14.46
C LEU A 198 19.66 -5.27 15.10
N GLY A 199 19.67 -5.33 16.41
CA GLY A 199 18.70 -6.07 17.21
C GLY A 199 19.01 -7.54 17.50
N CYS A 200 19.88 -8.22 16.74
CA CYS A 200 20.29 -9.59 17.06
C CYS A 200 21.60 -9.98 16.38
N PRO A 201 22.34 -10.99 16.92
CA PRO A 201 23.48 -11.57 16.22
C PRO A 201 22.99 -12.41 15.02
N TRP A 202 23.51 -12.11 13.85
CA TRP A 202 23.25 -12.88 12.64
C TRP A 202 24.40 -13.86 12.38
N ALA A 203 24.06 -15.12 12.18
CA ALA A 203 25.00 -16.07 11.60
C ALA A 203 24.94 -15.96 10.07
N VAL A 204 26.06 -15.70 9.44
CA VAL A 204 26.18 -15.49 8.00
C VAL A 204 27.30 -16.34 7.43
N THR A 205 26.98 -17.16 6.45
CA THR A 205 27.98 -18.04 5.77
C THR A 205 28.16 -17.51 4.34
N THR A 206 29.09 -16.52 4.10
CA THR A 206 28.93 -15.80 2.83
C THR A 206 30.11 -14.99 2.35
N THR A 207 30.05 -14.66 1.05
CA THR A 207 30.73 -13.54 0.40
C THR A 207 29.76 -12.41 0.09
N VAL A 208 30.23 -11.19 -0.06
CA VAL A 208 29.41 -10.03 -0.46
C VAL A 208 29.60 -9.81 -1.95
N ALA A 209 28.49 -9.79 -2.69
CA ALA A 209 28.47 -9.35 -4.07
C ALA A 209 28.13 -7.85 -4.14
N HIS A 210 28.98 -7.11 -4.84
CA HIS A 210 28.79 -5.68 -5.08
C HIS A 210 27.86 -5.45 -6.28
N PRO A 211 27.14 -4.33 -6.33
CA PRO A 211 26.30 -3.98 -7.47
C PRO A 211 27.13 -3.89 -8.78
N ALA A 212 26.54 -4.41 -9.86
CA ALA A 212 27.05 -4.26 -11.21
C ALA A 212 26.03 -3.47 -12.06
N PRO A 213 26.36 -2.30 -12.59
CA PRO A 213 25.39 -1.42 -13.23
C PRO A 213 24.87 -1.92 -14.59
N THR A 214 25.53 -2.91 -15.17
CA THR A 214 25.21 -3.43 -16.51
C THR A 214 24.36 -4.69 -16.53
N ALA A 215 24.08 -5.29 -15.38
CA ALA A 215 23.32 -6.52 -15.26
C ALA A 215 21.87 -6.23 -14.82
N GLY A 216 21.00 -7.25 -14.89
CA GLY A 216 19.60 -7.14 -14.47
C GLY A 216 19.40 -6.57 -13.05
N ILE A 217 18.20 -6.17 -12.74
CA ILE A 217 17.86 -5.38 -11.54
C ILE A 217 18.38 -5.99 -10.22
N TRP A 218 18.41 -7.33 -10.11
CA TRP A 218 18.98 -8.02 -8.94
C TRP A 218 20.49 -7.78 -8.80
N ASN A 219 21.21 -7.69 -9.89
CA ASN A 219 22.66 -7.43 -9.87
C ASN A 219 23.00 -5.98 -9.54
N GLN A 220 22.04 -5.08 -9.58
CA GLN A 220 22.21 -3.69 -9.18
C GLN A 220 22.10 -3.46 -7.68
N VAL A 221 21.66 -4.46 -6.91
CA VAL A 221 21.56 -4.37 -5.45
C VAL A 221 22.74 -5.07 -4.78
N LYS A 222 23.25 -4.46 -3.71
CA LYS A 222 24.24 -5.07 -2.84
C LYS A 222 23.61 -6.24 -2.11
N ARG A 223 24.27 -7.39 -2.12
CA ARG A 223 23.75 -8.62 -1.51
C ARG A 223 24.84 -9.48 -0.93
N THR A 224 24.47 -10.24 0.04
CA THR A 224 25.29 -11.34 0.55
C THR A 224 24.97 -12.57 -0.28
N THR A 225 25.97 -13.20 -0.88
CA THR A 225 25.81 -14.43 -1.64
C THR A 225 26.45 -15.58 -0.88
N SER A 226 25.75 -16.69 -0.79
CA SER A 226 26.26 -17.93 -0.24
C SER A 226 26.10 -19.02 -1.27
N THR A 227 27.19 -19.62 -1.68
CA THR A 227 27.21 -20.70 -2.67
C THR A 227 27.97 -21.88 -2.12
N ASN A 228 27.40 -23.06 -2.23
CA ASN A 228 28.07 -24.28 -1.85
C ASN A 228 28.01 -25.32 -2.94
N VAL A 229 29.14 -25.96 -3.19
CA VAL A 229 29.22 -27.15 -4.03
C VAL A 229 29.00 -28.37 -3.14
N VAL A 230 27.96 -29.10 -3.44
CA VAL A 230 27.51 -30.20 -2.61
C VAL A 230 28.44 -31.39 -2.67
N THR A 231 29.19 -31.59 -1.62
CA THR A 231 29.79 -32.88 -1.29
C THR A 231 29.26 -33.41 0.05
N THR A 232 28.50 -32.59 0.78
CA THR A 232 27.99 -32.90 2.11
C THR A 232 26.49 -32.62 2.21
N GLN A 233 25.74 -33.61 2.66
CA GLN A 233 24.32 -33.50 2.94
C GLN A 233 24.04 -32.48 4.07
N ASN A 234 22.89 -31.82 4.02
CA ASN A 234 22.38 -30.95 5.09
C ASN A 234 23.21 -29.67 5.38
N GLN A 235 24.05 -29.24 4.48
CA GLN A 235 24.80 -28.01 4.68
C GLN A 235 23.88 -26.79 4.46
N THR A 236 23.71 -25.97 5.49
CA THR A 236 22.87 -24.78 5.49
C THR A 236 23.67 -23.57 5.04
N LEU A 237 23.08 -22.80 4.13
CA LEU A 237 23.60 -21.55 3.61
C LEU A 237 22.59 -20.42 3.84
N GLY A 238 23.07 -19.22 4.11
CA GLY A 238 22.21 -18.04 4.18
C GLY A 238 22.46 -17.19 5.41
N VAL A 239 21.41 -16.55 5.87
CA VAL A 239 21.40 -15.59 6.97
C VAL A 239 20.38 -16.04 8.00
N SER A 240 20.79 -16.18 9.24
CA SER A 240 19.89 -16.64 10.30
C SER A 240 20.16 -15.95 11.63
N ALA A 241 19.11 -15.74 12.40
CA ALA A 241 19.14 -15.25 13.76
C ALA A 241 18.29 -16.17 14.65
N ILE A 242 18.74 -17.42 14.76
CA ILE A 242 18.03 -18.51 15.48
C ILE A 242 18.68 -18.91 16.81
N VAL A 243 19.65 -18.14 17.28
CA VAL A 243 20.16 -18.33 18.64
C VAL A 243 19.07 -17.99 19.66
N SER A 244 19.04 -18.70 20.78
CA SER A 244 17.96 -18.56 21.80
C SER A 244 17.69 -17.14 22.26
N THR A 245 18.69 -16.27 22.17
CA THR A 245 18.60 -14.84 22.54
C THR A 245 18.08 -13.95 21.40
N ALA A 246 17.92 -14.47 20.19
CA ALA A 246 17.47 -13.73 19.01
C ALA A 246 15.99 -13.96 18.69
N ALA A 247 15.32 -14.90 19.34
CA ALA A 247 13.90 -15.14 19.18
C ALA A 247 13.13 -14.06 19.94
N GLN A 248 12.61 -13.07 19.20
CA GLN A 248 12.00 -11.86 19.75
C GLN A 248 10.60 -11.60 19.22
N PHE A 249 10.19 -12.32 18.17
CA PHE A 249 8.95 -12.07 17.43
C PHE A 249 7.93 -13.15 17.73
N TRP A 250 6.72 -12.75 18.04
CA TRP A 250 5.62 -13.63 18.43
C TRP A 250 4.29 -13.05 17.96
N ARG A 251 3.28 -13.89 17.84
CA ARG A 251 1.96 -13.45 17.40
C ARG A 251 1.24 -12.56 18.41
N GLY A 252 1.62 -12.65 19.69
CA GLY A 252 0.97 -11.93 20.77
C GLY A 252 -0.25 -12.65 21.34
N ASN A 253 -0.53 -12.42 22.62
CA ASN A 253 -1.58 -13.09 23.38
C ASN A 253 -2.67 -12.16 23.93
N SER A 254 -2.59 -10.88 23.63
CA SER A 254 -3.63 -9.89 23.95
C SER A 254 -3.55 -8.67 23.02
N ALA A 255 -4.59 -7.86 23.04
CA ALA A 255 -4.62 -6.64 22.23
C ALA A 255 -3.43 -5.71 22.58
N GLY A 256 -2.67 -5.33 21.58
CA GLY A 256 -1.50 -4.47 21.72
C GLY A 256 -0.25 -5.15 22.30
N LEU A 257 -0.21 -6.48 22.37
CA LEU A 257 0.97 -7.24 22.79
C LEU A 257 1.39 -8.24 21.73
N GLY A 258 2.60 -8.09 21.22
CA GLY A 258 3.15 -8.91 20.14
C GLY A 258 2.69 -8.44 18.77
N GLY A 259 2.47 -9.39 17.88
CA GLY A 259 2.36 -9.09 16.46
C GLY A 259 3.72 -8.88 15.82
N PHE A 260 3.81 -9.01 14.52
CA PHE A 260 5.05 -8.76 13.79
C PHE A 260 4.82 -8.42 12.33
N PHE A 261 5.76 -7.67 11.76
CA PHE A 261 5.93 -7.53 10.33
C PHE A 261 7.31 -8.05 9.93
N PHE A 262 7.36 -8.97 8.98
CA PHE A 262 8.57 -9.56 8.44
C PHE A 262 8.70 -9.20 6.97
N PHE A 263 9.90 -8.87 6.55
CA PHE A 263 10.27 -8.66 5.17
C PHE A 263 11.63 -9.28 4.86
N ALA A 264 11.73 -10.00 3.74
CA ALA A 264 13.00 -10.49 3.21
C ALA A 264 13.07 -10.25 1.71
N ARG A 265 14.21 -9.70 1.24
CA ARG A 265 14.56 -9.65 -0.18
C ARG A 265 15.70 -10.61 -0.45
N PHE A 266 15.44 -11.60 -1.29
CA PHE A 266 16.36 -12.68 -1.58
C PHE A 266 16.26 -13.14 -3.03
N ALA A 267 17.25 -13.88 -3.50
CA ALA A 267 17.22 -14.57 -4.79
C ALA A 267 17.91 -15.93 -4.70
N ILE A 268 17.59 -16.80 -5.63
CA ILE A 268 18.35 -18.00 -5.91
C ILE A 268 19.50 -17.61 -6.84
N GLU A 269 20.74 -17.65 -6.35
CA GLU A 269 21.92 -17.21 -7.10
C GLU A 269 22.46 -18.31 -8.02
N THR A 270 22.47 -19.53 -7.55
CA THR A 270 23.02 -20.66 -8.28
C THR A 270 22.20 -21.90 -7.99
N LEU A 271 21.86 -22.62 -9.03
CA LEU A 271 21.28 -23.95 -8.94
C LEU A 271 21.80 -24.79 -10.13
N THR A 272 22.68 -25.73 -9.87
CA THR A 272 23.06 -26.69 -10.90
C THR A 272 22.06 -27.85 -10.96
N ALA A 273 21.71 -28.23 -12.18
CA ALA A 273 20.54 -28.98 -12.57
C ALA A 273 20.50 -30.46 -12.09
N ALA A 274 21.34 -30.88 -11.18
CA ALA A 274 21.32 -32.28 -10.77
C ALA A 274 20.02 -32.71 -10.11
N SER A 275 19.33 -31.83 -9.39
CA SER A 275 17.96 -32.03 -8.96
C SER A 275 17.43 -30.82 -8.17
N PRO A 276 16.50 -30.03 -8.67
CA PRO A 276 15.78 -29.05 -7.85
C PRO A 276 15.05 -29.72 -6.69
N ASN A 277 14.73 -31.00 -6.78
CA ASN A 277 14.07 -31.79 -5.73
C ASN A 277 15.02 -32.16 -4.57
N ALA A 278 16.33 -31.98 -4.70
CA ALA A 278 17.29 -32.33 -3.66
C ALA A 278 17.67 -31.14 -2.76
N THR A 279 16.99 -30.02 -2.91
CA THR A 279 17.28 -28.79 -2.14
C THR A 279 16.15 -28.43 -1.19
N ARG A 280 16.48 -27.68 -0.18
CA ARG A 280 15.50 -27.06 0.74
C ARG A 280 15.69 -25.56 0.77
N LEU A 281 14.59 -24.86 0.82
CA LEU A 281 14.52 -23.40 0.99
C LEU A 281 13.67 -23.09 2.21
N PHE A 282 14.11 -22.13 3.02
CA PHE A 282 13.25 -21.52 4.01
C PHE A 282 13.52 -20.01 4.09
N VAL A 283 12.43 -19.24 4.04
CA VAL A 283 12.45 -17.79 4.23
C VAL A 283 11.31 -17.41 5.14
N GLY A 284 11.61 -17.04 6.39
CA GLY A 284 10.56 -16.75 7.36
C GLY A 284 11.04 -16.68 8.80
N LEU A 285 10.16 -17.06 9.72
CA LEU A 285 10.38 -17.07 11.15
C LEU A 285 10.29 -18.51 11.70
N GLN A 286 11.23 -18.88 12.59
CA GLN A 286 11.22 -20.15 13.31
C GLN A 286 11.51 -20.00 14.80
N SER A 287 10.98 -20.92 15.60
CA SER A 287 11.33 -21.06 17.03
C SER A 287 12.54 -21.98 17.22
N GLY A 288 13.15 -21.92 18.40
CA GLY A 288 14.24 -22.82 18.79
C GLY A 288 15.57 -22.48 18.11
N THR A 289 16.58 -23.29 18.42
CA THR A 289 17.99 -23.13 18.00
C THR A 289 18.41 -24.05 16.86
N THR A 290 17.63 -25.11 16.60
CA THR A 290 17.89 -26.03 15.49
C THR A 290 17.33 -25.42 14.19
N SER A 291 18.19 -25.26 13.19
CA SER A 291 17.73 -24.75 11.89
C SER A 291 16.73 -25.72 11.25
N ILE A 292 15.63 -25.18 10.76
CA ILE A 292 14.64 -25.92 9.95
C ILE A 292 15.29 -26.56 8.71
N LEU A 293 16.39 -26.00 8.24
CA LEU A 293 17.15 -26.47 7.07
C LEU A 293 18.16 -27.59 7.40
N ALA A 294 18.34 -27.96 8.67
CA ALA A 294 19.35 -28.90 9.08
C ALA A 294 19.00 -30.38 8.79
N SER A 295 17.77 -30.71 8.45
CA SER A 295 17.30 -32.07 8.20
C SER A 295 16.25 -32.10 7.10
N ASP A 296 16.08 -33.23 6.39
CA ASP A 296 15.00 -33.44 5.44
C ASP A 296 13.64 -33.57 6.12
N THR A 297 13.64 -33.98 7.38
CA THR A 297 12.42 -33.94 8.19
C THR A 297 12.30 -32.60 8.87
N ILE A 298 11.16 -31.92 8.71
CA ILE A 298 10.89 -30.67 9.41
C ILE A 298 10.98 -30.90 10.92
N PRO A 299 11.92 -30.26 11.62
CA PRO A 299 12.13 -30.51 13.06
C PRO A 299 10.90 -30.10 13.88
N ALA A 300 10.84 -30.59 15.15
CA ALA A 300 9.75 -30.25 16.08
C ALA A 300 9.90 -28.81 16.61
N ILE A 301 9.78 -27.84 15.74
CA ILE A 301 9.82 -26.40 15.99
C ILE A 301 8.58 -25.74 15.43
N SER A 302 8.19 -24.60 15.98
CA SER A 302 7.17 -23.75 15.36
C SER A 302 7.79 -22.88 14.30
N CYS A 303 7.12 -22.72 13.15
CA CYS A 303 7.62 -21.84 12.08
C CYS A 303 6.52 -21.35 11.16
N ILE A 304 6.81 -20.29 10.44
CA ILE A 304 6.05 -19.79 9.30
C ILE A 304 6.99 -19.16 8.27
N GLY A 305 6.84 -19.52 7.00
CA GLY A 305 7.66 -18.97 5.92
C GLY A 305 7.49 -19.71 4.61
N LEU A 306 8.13 -19.18 3.58
CA LEU A 306 8.29 -19.89 2.31
C LEU A 306 9.11 -21.14 2.53
N TRP A 307 8.68 -22.22 1.92
CA TRP A 307 9.28 -23.53 2.07
C TRP A 307 9.31 -24.31 0.77
N HIS A 308 10.42 -24.99 0.57
CA HIS A 308 10.53 -26.09 -0.37
C HIS A 308 11.41 -27.18 0.23
N ASP A 309 11.07 -28.43 -0.03
CA ASP A 309 11.88 -29.60 0.37
C ASP A 309 11.91 -30.67 -0.73
N THR A 310 12.66 -31.73 -0.44
CA THR A 310 12.88 -32.83 -1.37
C THR A 310 11.61 -33.63 -1.74
N THR A 311 10.51 -33.44 -1.01
CA THR A 311 9.22 -34.10 -1.26
C THR A 311 8.28 -33.27 -2.11
N ASP A 312 8.60 -31.98 -2.30
CA ASP A 312 7.82 -31.09 -3.17
C ASP A 312 8.16 -31.36 -4.63
N GLY A 313 7.24 -31.07 -5.53
CA GLY A 313 7.51 -31.13 -6.96
C GLY A 313 8.60 -30.14 -7.37
N ALA A 314 9.28 -30.39 -8.49
CA ALA A 314 10.34 -29.53 -8.99
C ALA A 314 9.87 -28.07 -9.06
N GLY A 315 10.55 -27.21 -8.32
CA GLY A 315 10.29 -25.78 -8.32
C GLY A 315 9.04 -25.31 -7.56
N VAL A 316 8.39 -26.17 -6.80
CA VAL A 316 7.21 -25.77 -6.00
C VAL A 316 7.64 -25.11 -4.71
N ILE A 317 7.27 -23.84 -4.50
CA ILE A 317 7.35 -23.17 -3.20
C ILE A 317 5.98 -23.21 -2.53
N ASN A 318 5.96 -23.56 -1.25
CA ASN A 318 4.79 -23.55 -0.39
C ASN A 318 4.94 -22.47 0.70
N LEU A 319 3.84 -22.06 1.31
CA LEU A 319 3.88 -21.45 2.62
C LEU A 319 3.79 -22.56 3.66
N LEU A 320 4.86 -22.77 4.41
CA LEU A 320 4.88 -23.70 5.53
C LEU A 320 4.37 -23.00 6.79
N THR A 321 3.43 -23.63 7.47
CA THR A 321 3.03 -23.30 8.83
C THR A 321 3.23 -24.52 9.73
N LYS A 322 3.74 -24.31 10.95
CA LYS A 322 3.95 -25.40 11.94
C LYS A 322 3.77 -24.87 13.35
N ASP A 323 2.97 -25.59 14.14
CA ASP A 323 2.65 -25.26 15.54
C ASP A 323 3.62 -25.86 16.58
N GLY A 324 4.67 -26.53 16.11
CA GLY A 324 5.62 -27.30 16.93
C GLY A 324 5.48 -28.79 16.71
N THR A 325 4.28 -29.28 16.45
CA THR A 325 3.97 -30.72 16.22
C THR A 325 3.51 -30.96 14.79
N THR A 326 2.44 -30.33 14.38
CA THR A 326 1.81 -30.49 13.06
C THR A 326 2.35 -29.45 12.10
N SER A 327 2.59 -29.85 10.85
CA SER A 327 2.97 -28.95 9.77
C SER A 327 1.96 -28.99 8.63
N THR A 328 1.71 -27.85 8.02
CA THR A 328 0.88 -27.72 6.82
C THR A 328 1.66 -26.97 5.74
N LYS A 329 1.76 -27.57 4.55
CA LYS A 329 2.28 -26.92 3.35
C LYS A 329 1.09 -26.37 2.55
N ASN A 330 0.98 -25.05 2.51
CA ASN A 330 -0.05 -24.36 1.76
C ASN A 330 0.51 -23.97 0.39
N ALA A 331 -0.06 -24.53 -0.68
CA ALA A 331 0.36 -24.20 -2.03
C ALA A 331 0.16 -22.72 -2.32
N LEU A 332 1.16 -22.06 -2.89
CA LEU A 332 1.07 -20.67 -3.33
C LEU A 332 0.46 -20.61 -4.72
N THR A 333 -0.83 -20.32 -4.81
CA THR A 333 -1.53 -20.13 -6.08
C THR A 333 -0.98 -18.86 -6.76
N GLY A 334 -0.42 -19.00 -7.96
CA GLY A 334 0.19 -17.90 -8.71
C GLY A 334 1.70 -17.75 -8.52
N ALA A 335 2.31 -18.49 -7.59
CA ALA A 335 3.77 -18.56 -7.54
C ALA A 335 4.31 -19.19 -8.84
N PRO A 336 5.50 -18.76 -9.30
CA PRO A 336 6.10 -19.37 -10.47
C PRO A 336 6.29 -20.86 -10.25
N THR A 337 5.91 -21.68 -11.22
CA THR A 337 6.08 -23.13 -11.18
C THR A 337 7.55 -23.56 -11.16
N THR A 338 8.46 -22.62 -11.36
CA THR A 338 9.90 -22.81 -11.29
C THR A 338 10.53 -21.68 -10.48
N PRO A 339 10.41 -21.68 -9.13
CA PRO A 339 11.00 -20.65 -8.29
C PRO A 339 12.52 -20.68 -8.26
N TYR A 340 13.12 -21.72 -8.79
CA TYR A 340 14.55 -21.93 -8.84
C TYR A 340 15.20 -21.47 -10.13
N GLN A 341 14.80 -20.32 -10.64
CA GLN A 341 15.55 -19.70 -11.74
C GLN A 341 16.65 -18.82 -11.17
N THR A 342 17.87 -19.11 -11.53
CA THR A 342 19.02 -18.25 -11.20
C THR A 342 18.76 -16.81 -11.61
N GLY A 343 18.98 -15.88 -10.70
CA GLY A 343 18.79 -14.44 -10.91
C GLY A 343 17.37 -13.93 -10.72
N GLN A 344 16.40 -14.77 -10.39
CA GLN A 344 15.09 -14.30 -9.94
C GLN A 344 15.12 -13.92 -8.48
N ALA A 345 14.76 -12.66 -8.20
CA ALA A 345 14.70 -12.12 -6.87
C ALA A 345 13.26 -11.89 -6.41
N TYR A 346 13.03 -12.05 -5.13
CA TYR A 346 11.72 -11.98 -4.51
C TYR A 346 11.74 -11.08 -3.29
N ASP A 347 10.61 -10.40 -3.09
CA ASP A 347 10.24 -9.72 -1.87
C ASP A 347 9.15 -10.53 -1.16
N PHE A 348 9.47 -11.05 0.01
CA PHE A 348 8.52 -11.82 0.81
C PHE A 348 8.16 -11.09 2.09
N TYR A 349 6.87 -11.06 2.39
CA TYR A 349 6.29 -10.37 3.53
C TYR A 349 5.42 -11.31 4.36
N LEU A 350 5.50 -11.17 5.70
CA LEU A 350 4.55 -11.74 6.64
C LEU A 350 4.06 -10.63 7.57
N PHE A 351 2.79 -10.71 7.94
CA PHE A 351 2.20 -9.79 8.89
C PHE A 351 1.23 -10.52 9.82
N ALA A 352 1.41 -10.38 11.11
CA ALA A 352 0.49 -10.83 12.14
C ALA A 352 0.14 -9.66 13.06
N LYS A 353 -1.13 -9.31 13.14
CA LYS A 353 -1.60 -8.37 14.16
C LYS A 353 -1.47 -8.99 15.56
N PRO A 354 -1.35 -8.17 16.61
CA PRO A 354 -1.34 -8.69 17.99
C PRO A 354 -2.53 -9.61 18.25
N ASN A 355 -2.25 -10.83 18.69
CA ASN A 355 -3.24 -11.87 19.04
C ASN A 355 -4.23 -12.24 17.91
N ASP A 356 -3.88 -12.01 16.65
CA ASP A 356 -4.75 -12.40 15.53
C ASP A 356 -4.70 -13.93 15.30
N SER A 357 -5.81 -14.49 14.88
CA SER A 357 -5.94 -15.88 14.45
C SER A 357 -5.45 -16.11 13.01
N VAL A 358 -5.06 -15.05 12.32
CA VAL A 358 -4.66 -15.06 10.91
C VAL A 358 -3.26 -14.45 10.76
N ILE A 359 -2.44 -15.03 9.88
CA ILE A 359 -1.20 -14.41 9.40
C ILE A 359 -1.36 -14.12 7.91
N TYR A 360 -1.11 -12.87 7.55
CA TYR A 360 -1.11 -12.41 6.16
C TYR A 360 0.27 -12.61 5.55
N TYR A 361 0.31 -12.95 4.25
CA TYR A 361 1.57 -13.11 3.53
C TYR A 361 1.46 -12.58 2.11
N ARG A 362 2.59 -12.11 1.58
CA ARG A 362 2.70 -11.62 0.21
C ARG A 362 4.07 -11.96 -0.36
N LEU A 363 4.08 -12.35 -1.63
CA LEU A 363 5.28 -12.58 -2.41
C LEU A 363 5.23 -11.73 -3.69
N ASP A 364 6.22 -10.89 -3.87
CA ASP A 364 6.40 -10.08 -5.07
C ASP A 364 7.63 -10.57 -5.85
N ASN A 365 7.57 -10.55 -7.16
CA ASN A 365 8.75 -10.70 -8.01
C ASN A 365 9.48 -9.36 -8.06
N PHE A 366 10.66 -9.27 -7.44
CA PHE A 366 11.43 -8.05 -7.38
C PHE A 366 11.91 -7.56 -8.76
N ASN A 367 12.20 -8.48 -9.69
CA ASN A 367 12.69 -8.14 -11.01
C ASN A 367 11.63 -7.44 -11.89
N THR A 368 10.36 -7.79 -11.71
CA THR A 368 9.25 -7.26 -12.51
C THR A 368 8.32 -6.33 -11.73
N GLY A 369 8.40 -6.32 -10.41
CA GLY A 369 7.46 -5.62 -9.53
C GLY A 369 6.07 -6.27 -9.41
N ALA A 370 5.86 -7.43 -10.05
CA ALA A 370 4.57 -8.12 -10.04
C ALA A 370 4.32 -8.80 -8.69
N THR A 371 3.11 -8.66 -8.15
CA THR A 371 2.64 -9.46 -7.02
C THR A 371 2.28 -10.85 -7.50
N LEU A 372 2.95 -11.86 -6.96
CA LEU A 372 2.70 -13.26 -7.29
C LEU A 372 1.60 -13.86 -6.42
N VAL A 373 1.57 -13.53 -5.15
CA VAL A 373 0.54 -13.91 -4.19
C VAL A 373 0.39 -12.84 -3.11
N ASP A 374 -0.85 -12.58 -2.70
CA ASP A 374 -1.20 -11.75 -1.54
C ASP A 374 -2.42 -12.42 -0.89
N SER A 375 -2.24 -13.02 0.28
CA SER A 375 -3.24 -13.89 0.90
C SER A 375 -3.02 -14.01 2.41
N SER A 376 -3.75 -14.93 3.05
CA SER A 376 -3.66 -15.18 4.48
C SER A 376 -3.82 -16.67 4.82
N VAL A 377 -3.36 -17.06 6.01
CA VAL A 377 -3.46 -18.41 6.55
C VAL A 377 -3.88 -18.37 8.01
N SER A 378 -4.73 -19.32 8.40
CA SER A 378 -5.25 -19.45 9.78
C SER A 378 -5.04 -20.84 10.39
N THR A 379 -4.45 -21.77 9.64
CA THR A 379 -4.29 -23.16 10.08
C THR A 379 -2.86 -23.47 10.50
N THR A 380 -2.70 -24.31 11.53
CA THR A 380 -1.40 -24.85 12.01
C THR A 380 -0.37 -23.72 12.27
N LEU A 381 -0.84 -22.61 12.83
CA LEU A 381 0.02 -21.47 13.12
C LEU A 381 0.87 -21.72 14.37
N PRO A 382 2.09 -21.14 14.45
CA PRO A 382 2.84 -21.05 15.70
C PRO A 382 1.94 -20.57 16.84
N ALA A 383 2.09 -21.12 18.04
CA ALA A 383 1.32 -20.64 19.19
C ALA A 383 1.55 -19.13 19.40
N ASN A 384 0.52 -18.42 19.85
CA ASN A 384 0.56 -16.96 20.00
C ASN A 384 1.55 -16.48 21.08
N THR A 385 2.07 -17.38 21.90
CA THR A 385 3.11 -17.14 22.93
C THR A 385 4.50 -17.63 22.52
N THR A 386 4.64 -18.22 21.32
CA THR A 386 5.93 -18.77 20.86
C THR A 386 6.79 -17.69 20.23
N PHE A 387 7.96 -17.46 20.81
CA PHE A 387 8.97 -16.57 20.22
C PHE A 387 9.71 -17.24 19.06
N MET A 388 9.94 -16.46 18.02
CA MET A 388 10.59 -16.87 16.78
C MET A 388 11.68 -15.87 16.39
N GLY A 389 12.63 -16.34 15.59
CA GLY A 389 13.67 -15.53 14.94
C GLY A 389 13.68 -15.72 13.43
N PRO A 390 14.22 -14.76 12.67
CA PRO A 390 14.27 -14.85 11.21
C PRO A 390 15.32 -15.82 10.70
N VAL A 391 14.96 -16.52 9.62
CA VAL A 391 15.85 -17.39 8.83
C VAL A 391 15.58 -17.17 7.35
N VAL A 392 16.63 -16.95 6.58
CA VAL A 392 16.62 -16.89 5.12
C VAL A 392 17.74 -17.76 4.60
N GLY A 393 17.42 -18.90 4.02
CA GLY A 393 18.47 -19.83 3.64
C GLY A 393 18.03 -20.98 2.75
N MET A 394 19.05 -21.69 2.27
CA MET A 394 18.93 -22.94 1.53
C MET A 394 19.81 -24.01 2.13
N SER A 395 19.47 -25.25 1.87
CA SER A 395 20.36 -26.39 2.18
C SER A 395 20.17 -27.49 1.14
N ASN A 396 21.13 -28.43 1.17
CA ASN A 396 21.07 -29.61 0.35
C ASN A 396 20.36 -30.71 1.10
N GLY A 397 19.42 -31.40 0.45
CA GLY A 397 18.77 -32.56 1.01
C GLY A 397 19.63 -33.81 0.97
N THR A 398 19.25 -34.83 1.74
CA THR A 398 19.93 -36.13 1.79
C THR A 398 19.86 -36.91 0.48
N ALA A 399 18.88 -36.61 -0.39
CA ALA A 399 18.72 -37.26 -1.69
C ALA A 399 19.79 -36.81 -2.71
N ASN A 400 20.64 -35.87 -2.38
CA ASN A 400 21.62 -35.31 -3.31
C ASN A 400 22.93 -36.13 -3.28
N THR A 401 22.99 -37.15 -4.13
CA THR A 401 24.16 -38.02 -4.29
C THR A 401 25.17 -37.52 -5.31
N THR A 402 24.83 -36.49 -6.05
CA THR A 402 25.67 -35.89 -7.13
C THR A 402 26.02 -34.45 -6.75
N ALA A 403 27.22 -34.01 -7.15
CA ALA A 403 27.65 -32.64 -6.88
C ALA A 403 26.69 -31.63 -7.50
N ALA A 404 25.89 -30.97 -6.65
CA ALA A 404 25.03 -29.86 -7.05
C ALA A 404 25.52 -28.59 -6.36
N THR A 405 25.50 -27.50 -7.07
CA THR A 405 25.80 -26.19 -6.49
C THR A 405 24.47 -25.49 -6.19
N VAL A 406 24.28 -25.11 -4.94
CA VAL A 406 23.15 -24.26 -4.51
C VAL A 406 23.68 -22.93 -4.00
N GLY A 407 22.98 -21.87 -4.27
CA GLY A 407 23.38 -20.54 -3.82
C GLY A 407 22.16 -19.66 -3.60
N ILE A 408 22.18 -18.92 -2.49
CA ILE A 408 21.18 -17.92 -2.14
C ILE A 408 21.84 -16.56 -1.98
N GLY A 409 21.20 -15.54 -2.50
CA GLY A 409 21.57 -14.15 -2.28
C GLY A 409 20.56 -13.46 -1.39
N VAL A 410 21.01 -12.69 -0.40
CA VAL A 410 20.16 -11.95 0.53
C VAL A 410 20.57 -10.47 0.50
N ASN A 411 19.62 -9.60 0.11
CA ASN A 411 19.83 -8.16 0.13
C ASN A 411 19.47 -7.55 1.48
N ARG A 412 18.36 -7.95 2.09
CA ARG A 412 17.96 -7.50 3.43
C ARG A 412 16.96 -8.45 4.07
N VAL A 413 16.97 -8.45 5.38
CA VAL A 413 15.88 -9.00 6.20
C VAL A 413 15.51 -7.94 7.22
N TYR A 414 14.24 -7.68 7.36
CA TYR A 414 13.68 -6.75 8.32
C TYR A 414 12.54 -7.42 9.09
N VAL A 415 12.59 -7.34 10.40
CA VAL A 415 11.48 -7.81 11.24
C VAL A 415 11.26 -6.77 12.33
N GLU A 416 10.01 -6.45 12.60
CA GLU A 416 9.63 -5.64 13.76
C GLU A 416 8.44 -6.26 14.46
N THR A 417 8.32 -6.03 15.77
CA THR A 417 7.05 -6.27 16.46
C THR A 417 6.03 -5.26 15.96
N ASP A 418 4.77 -5.66 15.85
CA ASP A 418 3.70 -4.71 15.52
C ASP A 418 3.45 -3.80 16.75
N ARG A 419 3.72 -4.34 17.94
CA ARG A 419 3.86 -3.57 19.17
C ARG A 419 4.48 -4.41 20.31
#